data_4caa1a54cf36304587c8466c8069c6bb
#
_entry.id   4caa1a54cf36304587c8466c8069c6bb
#
_cell.length_a   1.000
_cell.length_b   1.000
_cell.length_c   1.000
_cell.angle_alpha   90.00
_cell.angle_beta   90.00
_cell.angle_gamma   90.00
#
_symmetry.space_group_name_H-M   'P 1'
#
loop_
_entity.id
_entity.type
_entity.pdbx_description
1 polymer ?
#
loop_
_entity_poly.entity_id
_entity_poly.type
_entity_poly.pdbx_seq_one_letter_code
_entity_poly.pdbx_strand_id
1 'polypeptide(L)'
;MEYIHKCHCLHRDLAARNVLLSYGNLLKITDFGLAKDVHYSGDQYLEKSKRKFAIKWLSPESIRYELYNKATDVWSFGVLLWEIFSLGECPYHHLENHQVLKELD
;
A
#
# COMPACT_ATOMS: atom_id res chain seq x y z
N MET A 1 1.65 -11.56 -0.14
CA MET A 1 0.28 -10.99 -0.01
C MET A 1 -0.77 -12.01 0.40
N GLU A 2 -0.77 -13.18 -0.22
CA GLU A 2 -1.75 -14.21 0.13
C GLU A 2 -1.75 -14.57 1.60
N TYR A 3 -0.56 -14.79 2.18
CA TYR A 3 -0.45 -15.13 3.60
C TYR A 3 -0.98 -14.03 4.51
N ILE A 4 -0.60 -12.78 4.25
CA ILE A 4 -1.06 -11.64 5.04
C ILE A 4 -2.58 -11.53 5.01
N HIS A 5 -3.19 -11.70 3.83
CA HIS A 5 -4.63 -11.61 3.67
C HIS A 5 -5.36 -12.82 4.27
N LYS A 6 -4.73 -14.00 4.30
CA LYS A 6 -5.28 -15.15 5.02
C LYS A 6 -5.37 -14.90 6.52
N CYS A 7 -4.47 -14.09 7.05
CA CYS A 7 -4.49 -13.70 8.46
C CYS A 7 -5.47 -12.55 8.74
N HIS A 8 -6.29 -12.16 7.76
CA HIS A 8 -7.23 -11.04 7.86
C HIS A 8 -6.52 -9.74 8.24
N CYS A 9 -5.33 -9.53 7.71
CA CYS A 9 -4.53 -8.35 7.95
C CYS A 9 -4.37 -7.56 6.67
N LEU A 10 -4.56 -6.24 6.75
CA LEU A 10 -4.25 -5.31 5.67
C LEU A 10 -2.95 -4.59 6.03
N HIS A 11 -1.98 -4.59 5.12
CA HIS A 11 -0.69 -3.95 5.38
C HIS A 11 -0.79 -2.43 5.34
N ARG A 12 -1.38 -1.88 4.29
CA ARG A 12 -1.66 -0.46 4.04
C ARG A 12 -0.44 0.42 3.82
N ASP A 13 0.77 -0.14 3.72
CA ASP A 13 1.98 0.65 3.45
C ASP A 13 2.99 -0.15 2.63
N LEU A 14 2.50 -0.91 1.64
CA LEU A 14 3.35 -1.68 0.74
C LEU A 14 4.11 -0.75 -0.20
N ALA A 15 5.43 -0.79 -0.13
CA ALA A 15 6.33 0.01 -0.95
C ALA A 15 7.72 -0.63 -0.90
N ALA A 16 8.57 -0.29 -1.85
CA ALA A 16 9.91 -0.88 -1.91
C ALA A 16 10.72 -0.63 -0.63
N ARG A 17 10.55 0.54 0.00
CA ARG A 17 11.25 0.88 1.25
C ARG A 17 10.91 -0.09 2.40
N ASN A 18 9.77 -0.79 2.30
CA ASN A 18 9.28 -1.72 3.33
C ASN A 18 9.52 -3.17 2.97
N VAL A 19 10.35 -3.44 1.97
CA VAL A 19 10.77 -4.79 1.60
C VAL A 19 12.26 -4.91 1.88
N LEU A 20 12.62 -5.85 2.74
CA LEU A 20 14.02 -6.08 3.12
C LEU A 20 14.55 -7.33 2.44
N LEU A 21 15.82 -7.28 2.04
CA LEU A 21 16.53 -8.41 1.48
C LEU A 21 17.36 -9.05 2.62
N SER A 22 17.09 -10.32 2.91
CA SER A 22 17.78 -11.08 3.93
C SER A 22 18.77 -12.07 3.29
N TYR A 23 19.47 -12.82 4.12
CA TYR A 23 20.41 -13.83 3.66
C TYR A 23 19.75 -14.84 2.74
N GLY A 24 20.48 -15.33 1.73
CA GLY A 24 19.96 -16.30 0.78
C GLY A 24 18.94 -15.72 -0.19
N ASN A 25 18.98 -14.40 -0.42
CA ASN A 25 18.05 -13.68 -1.29
C ASN A 25 16.59 -13.79 -0.84
N LEU A 26 16.36 -13.92 0.47
CA LEU A 26 15.02 -13.96 1.03
C LEU A 26 14.48 -12.55 1.20
N LEU A 27 13.33 -12.27 0.59
CA LEU A 27 12.65 -10.99 0.73
C LEU A 27 11.63 -11.04 1.87
N LYS A 28 11.57 -9.96 2.65
CA LYS A 28 10.63 -9.85 3.77
C LYS A 28 9.90 -8.52 3.71
N ILE A 29 8.57 -8.58 3.79
CA ILE A 29 7.75 -7.38 3.94
C ILE A 29 7.82 -6.95 5.41
N THR A 30 8.07 -5.67 5.64
CA THR A 30 8.25 -5.12 6.99
C THR A 30 7.34 -3.92 7.20
N ASP A 31 7.46 -3.29 8.36
CA ASP A 31 6.75 -2.09 8.77
C ASP A 31 5.23 -2.25 8.74
N PHE A 32 4.72 -2.95 9.74
CA PHE A 32 3.29 -3.13 9.94
C PHE A 32 2.68 -2.03 10.82
N GLY A 33 3.33 -0.88 10.91
CA GLY A 33 2.87 0.24 11.75
C GLY A 33 1.51 0.79 11.37
N LEU A 34 1.10 0.66 10.10
CA LEU A 34 -0.23 1.05 9.62
C LEU A 34 -1.16 -0.14 9.41
N ALA A 35 -0.70 -1.37 9.70
CA ALA A 35 -1.49 -2.57 9.47
C ALA A 35 -2.75 -2.61 10.34
N LYS A 36 -3.80 -3.22 9.81
CA LYS A 36 -5.08 -3.37 10.50
C LYS A 36 -5.58 -4.81 10.42
N ASP A 37 -6.05 -5.30 11.56
CA ASP A 37 -6.77 -6.55 11.63
C ASP A 37 -8.22 -6.29 11.21
N VAL A 38 -8.66 -6.97 10.15
CA VAL A 38 -10.02 -6.78 9.62
C VAL A 38 -10.86 -8.04 9.74
N HIS A 39 -10.47 -8.94 10.66
CA HIS A 39 -11.15 -10.22 10.86
C HIS A 39 -12.66 -10.05 11.12
N TYR A 40 -13.04 -9.04 11.88
CA TYR A 40 -14.42 -8.80 12.29
C TYR A 40 -15.12 -7.68 11.52
N SER A 41 -14.48 -7.10 10.52
CA SER A 41 -15.02 -5.94 9.79
C SER A 41 -15.32 -6.23 8.31
N GLY A 42 -15.45 -7.52 7.93
CA GLY A 42 -15.74 -7.88 6.55
C GLY A 42 -14.56 -7.65 5.61
N ASP A 43 -13.34 -7.79 6.12
CA ASP A 43 -12.10 -7.62 5.37
C ASP A 43 -11.92 -6.21 4.79
N GLN A 44 -12.50 -5.21 5.45
CA GLN A 44 -12.33 -3.82 5.04
C GLN A 44 -12.20 -2.89 6.25
N TYR A 45 -11.66 -1.71 6.01
CA TYR A 45 -11.43 -0.71 7.06
C TYR A 45 -11.59 0.69 6.49
N LEU A 46 -12.33 1.54 7.21
CA LEU A 46 -12.44 2.96 6.92
C LEU A 46 -11.57 3.72 7.92
N GLU A 47 -10.59 4.47 7.40
CA GLU A 47 -9.71 5.26 8.24
C GLU A 47 -10.41 6.51 8.72
N LYS A 48 -10.48 6.69 10.03
CA LYS A 48 -11.16 7.84 10.65
C LYS A 48 -10.20 8.85 11.24
N SER A 49 -8.93 8.50 11.37
CA SER A 49 -7.93 9.40 11.92
C SER A 49 -7.23 10.17 10.79
N LYS A 50 -6.56 11.27 11.18
CA LYS A 50 -5.80 12.08 10.22
C LYS A 50 -4.37 11.57 10.10
N ARG A 51 -4.19 10.26 9.89
CA ARG A 51 -2.86 9.70 9.68
C ARG A 51 -2.32 10.09 8.32
N LYS A 52 -1.01 10.21 8.23
CA LYS A 52 -0.33 10.46 6.96
C LYS A 52 -0.03 9.14 6.27
N PHE A 53 -0.41 9.07 5.00
CA PHE A 53 -0.13 7.92 4.15
C PHE A 53 0.72 8.34 2.97
N ALA A 54 1.44 7.38 2.39
CA ALA A 54 2.20 7.58 1.16
C ALA A 54 1.22 7.60 -0.02
N ILE A 55 0.73 8.77 -0.39
CA ILE A 55 -0.36 8.96 -1.36
C ILE A 55 -0.08 8.27 -2.68
N LYS A 56 1.16 8.31 -3.16
CA LYS A 56 1.52 7.76 -4.48
C LYS A 56 1.47 6.24 -4.54
N TRP A 57 1.30 5.57 -3.40
CA TRP A 57 1.13 4.12 -3.31
C TRP A 57 -0.31 3.71 -3.05
N LEU A 58 -1.20 4.67 -2.80
CA LEU A 58 -2.59 4.39 -2.47
C LEU A 58 -3.47 4.26 -3.72
N SER A 59 -4.47 3.38 -3.62
CA SER A 59 -5.50 3.27 -4.65
C SER A 59 -6.40 4.51 -4.65
N PRO A 60 -7.12 4.78 -5.77
CA PRO A 60 -8.05 5.90 -5.82
C PRO A 60 -9.10 5.89 -4.72
N GLU A 61 -9.68 4.71 -4.41
CA GLU A 61 -10.70 4.60 -3.36
C GLU A 61 -10.14 4.87 -1.97
N SER A 62 -8.85 4.54 -1.72
CA SER A 62 -8.21 4.87 -0.44
C SER A 62 -8.00 6.38 -0.32
N ILE A 63 -7.57 7.03 -1.40
CA ILE A 63 -7.37 8.48 -1.39
C ILE A 63 -8.70 9.21 -1.25
N ARG A 64 -9.72 8.76 -1.98
CA ARG A 64 -11.01 9.47 -2.09
C ARG A 64 -11.92 9.20 -0.89
N TYR A 65 -12.00 7.93 -0.45
CA TYR A 65 -12.98 7.50 0.55
C TYR A 65 -12.34 6.97 1.83
N GLU A 66 -11.01 6.97 1.92
CA GLU A 66 -10.29 6.44 3.07
C GLU A 66 -10.63 4.96 3.32
N LEU A 67 -10.98 4.24 2.26
CA LEU A 67 -11.35 2.84 2.30
C LEU A 67 -10.13 1.95 2.02
N TYR A 68 -9.95 0.93 2.85
CA TYR A 68 -8.87 -0.05 2.74
C TYR A 68 -9.42 -1.45 2.77
N ASN A 69 -8.98 -2.29 1.86
CA ASN A 69 -9.34 -3.70 1.77
C ASN A 69 -8.22 -4.47 1.04
N LYS A 70 -8.45 -5.75 0.75
CA LYS A 70 -7.44 -6.55 0.05
C LYS A 70 -7.08 -5.95 -1.32
N ALA A 71 -8.06 -5.44 -2.04
CA ALA A 71 -7.84 -4.85 -3.35
C ALA A 71 -6.95 -3.59 -3.27
N THR A 72 -7.09 -2.78 -2.21
CA THR A 72 -6.24 -1.61 -2.04
C THR A 72 -4.79 -1.98 -1.73
N ASP A 73 -4.58 -3.07 -0.98
CA ASP A 73 -3.23 -3.62 -0.78
C ASP A 73 -2.64 -4.14 -2.10
N VAL A 74 -3.45 -4.79 -2.92
CA VAL A 74 -3.01 -5.28 -4.24
C VAL A 74 -2.63 -4.12 -5.15
N TRP A 75 -3.37 -3.02 -5.11
CA TRP A 75 -2.98 -1.81 -5.85
C TRP A 75 -1.59 -1.33 -5.42
N SER A 76 -1.37 -1.22 -4.10
CA SER A 76 -0.05 -0.79 -3.58
C SER A 76 1.06 -1.77 -3.96
N PHE A 77 0.77 -3.07 -4.00
CA PHE A 77 1.69 -4.08 -4.48
C PHE A 77 2.05 -3.84 -5.95
N GLY A 78 1.07 -3.43 -6.78
CA GLY A 78 1.32 -3.05 -8.17
C GLY A 78 2.27 -1.86 -8.29
N VAL A 79 2.11 -0.86 -7.43
CA VAL A 79 3.05 0.26 -7.41
C VAL A 79 4.44 -0.20 -6.98
N LEU A 80 4.52 -1.10 -6.00
CA LEU A 80 5.79 -1.72 -5.60
C LEU A 80 6.46 -2.42 -6.77
N LEU A 81 5.71 -3.16 -7.57
CA LEU A 81 6.26 -3.80 -8.79
C LEU A 81 6.80 -2.76 -9.77
N TRP A 82 6.07 -1.65 -9.93
CA TRP A 82 6.54 -0.56 -10.78
C TRP A 82 7.86 0.03 -10.27
N GLU A 83 8.01 0.21 -8.95
CA GLU A 83 9.28 0.65 -8.36
C GLU A 83 10.41 -0.30 -8.73
N ILE A 84 10.17 -1.62 -8.63
CA ILE A 84 11.19 -2.63 -8.96
C ILE A 84 11.59 -2.54 -10.43
N PHE A 85 10.62 -2.51 -11.33
CA PHE A 85 10.90 -2.52 -12.77
C PHE A 85 11.43 -1.19 -13.29
N SER A 86 11.18 -0.08 -12.58
CA SER A 86 11.76 1.22 -12.90
C SER A 86 13.13 1.43 -12.27
N LEU A 87 13.65 0.43 -11.56
CA LEU A 87 14.93 0.48 -10.85
C LEU A 87 14.93 1.56 -9.76
N GLY A 88 13.83 1.69 -9.05
CA GLY A 88 13.74 2.53 -7.87
C GLY A 88 13.29 3.96 -8.12
N GLU A 89 12.67 4.24 -9.26
CA GLU A 89 12.14 5.57 -9.52
C GLU A 89 10.93 5.87 -8.63
N CYS A 90 10.70 7.16 -8.36
CA CYS A 90 9.55 7.61 -7.59
C CYS A 90 8.29 7.58 -8.47
N PRO A 91 7.19 6.95 -8.00
CA PRO A 91 5.93 6.97 -8.75
C PRO A 91 5.44 8.41 -8.94
N TYR A 92 4.86 8.68 -10.12
CA TYR A 92 4.32 10.00 -10.45
C TYR A 92 5.30 11.12 -10.12
N HIS A 93 6.58 10.97 -10.47
CA HIS A 93 7.64 11.91 -10.07
C HIS A 93 7.37 13.35 -10.53
N HIS A 94 6.55 13.53 -11.55
CA HIS A 94 6.18 14.85 -12.10
C HIS A 94 4.95 15.46 -11.44
N LEU A 95 4.34 14.77 -10.46
CA LEU A 95 3.11 15.22 -9.81
C LEU A 95 3.32 15.45 -8.31
N GLU A 96 2.64 16.46 -7.79
CA GLU A 96 2.49 16.63 -6.35
C GLU A 96 1.40 15.66 -5.83
N ASN A 97 1.41 15.37 -4.52
CA ASN A 97 0.46 14.45 -3.93
C ASN A 97 -1.00 14.83 -4.23
N HIS A 98 -1.33 16.11 -4.17
CA HIS A 98 -2.71 16.57 -4.42
C HIS A 98 -3.15 16.41 -5.88
N GLN A 99 -2.21 16.19 -6.81
CA GLN A 99 -2.52 16.03 -8.23
C GLN A 99 -2.74 14.58 -8.63
N VAL A 100 -2.30 13.63 -7.80
CA VAL A 100 -2.29 12.21 -8.14
C VAL A 100 -3.70 11.68 -8.38
N LEU A 101 -4.65 11.98 -7.49
CA LEU A 101 -6.02 11.49 -7.62
C LEU A 101 -6.67 12.00 -8.91
N LYS A 102 -6.41 13.24 -9.25
CA LYS A 102 -6.95 13.84 -10.48
C LYS A 102 -6.45 13.10 -11.73
N GLU A 103 -5.17 12.72 -11.74
CA GLU A 103 -4.60 11.98 -12.87
C GLU A 103 -5.11 10.54 -12.94
N LEU A 104 -5.51 9.96 -11.81
CA LEU A 104 -6.06 8.59 -11.78
C LEU A 104 -7.52 8.52 -12.23
N ASP A 105 -8.20 9.64 -12.31
CA ASP A 105 -9.56 9.70 -12.85
C ASP A 105 -9.53 9.70 -14.41
#